data_b34be93a2040c7bf8b848ffd67ebd06e
#
_entry.id   b34be93a2040c7bf8b848ffd67ebd06e
#
_cell.length_a   1.000
_cell.length_b   1.000
_cell.length_c   1.000
_cell.angle_alpha   90.00
_cell.angle_beta   90.00
_cell.angle_gamma   90.00
#
_symmetry.space_group_name_H-M   'P 1'
#
loop_
_entity.id
_entity.type
_entity.pdbx_description
1 polymer ?
#
loop_
_entity_poly.entity_id
_entity_poly.type
_entity_poly.pdbx_seq_one_letter_code
_entity_poly.pdbx_strand_id
1 'polypeptide(L)'
;LQTSRERGVKYCERFDEVYDRAGDSVSETYLDINQILEIANLANAEAVHPGYGFLSENALFASRVAEAGLKFLGPTPEVINTFGLKHEARALAESLGVPILRGSEILADLESARAASESIGFPVLLKSTAGGGGIGMQKCDDVEAMAAAFESVSALAKNNFTSPGVFLEKCILKARHVEVQAFGDGNGNVVVLGDRDCSLQRRNQKLVEECPAPNLPAEIRASMHEHARLLLGSVCYASAGTIEFLYDDDADEYYFLEVNTRLQVEHGVTELVYGVDIVEWMLRLAVGELPDIEGLQEQIAPSGCAIQVRLYAEDPYENFKPTPGSVRINFPDQGRIDTWISSTSAVSHWYDPLLANVMAHGLSRDETVTRLIDVLDETQTYGAATNLALLRQAIDDRRFRAGQVSTKFLELLDYEANEIEIVRPSLETTVQAFPGRQGYWEGGVPPSGPMDDLSFQLGNNLLGNPPNAAGLEIVLQGAKVKFRNAAECVLTGAHCVARLGDRLVEREVVFTVAAGETLSIDEVKQGVRSYLLISGGLDIEEYLGSAATFVLGKFGGHQGRALRQGDVLRRTQLASMPKPVPTEHSRTVDLTSR
;
A
#
# COMPACT_ATOMS: atom_id res chain seq x y z
N LEU A 1 23.50 1.45 -3.27
CA LEU A 1 23.64 2.61 -2.41
C LEU A 1 22.66 2.54 -1.25
N GLN A 2 23.06 2.98 -0.04
CA GLN A 2 22.19 3.04 1.14
C GLN A 2 22.43 4.32 1.94
N THR A 3 21.51 4.67 2.82
CA THR A 3 21.70 5.73 3.81
C THR A 3 22.01 5.15 5.19
N SER A 4 22.44 5.96 6.15
CA SER A 4 22.67 5.54 7.54
C SER A 4 21.43 4.91 8.19
N ARG A 5 20.25 5.25 7.70
CA ARG A 5 18.94 4.77 8.19
C ARG A 5 18.56 3.39 7.67
N GLU A 6 19.19 2.95 6.58
CA GLU A 6 18.96 1.66 5.91
C GLU A 6 20.02 0.62 6.28
N ARG A 7 20.97 0.97 7.16
CA ARG A 7 22.01 0.03 7.59
C ARG A 7 21.42 -1.21 8.24
N GLY A 8 21.89 -2.37 7.76
CA GLY A 8 21.43 -3.67 8.28
C GLY A 8 20.10 -4.14 7.71
N VAL A 9 19.58 -3.48 6.69
CA VAL A 9 18.44 -4.02 5.94
C VAL A 9 18.91 -5.20 5.10
N LYS A 10 18.21 -6.32 5.20
CA LYS A 10 18.65 -7.62 4.66
C LYS A 10 18.87 -7.64 3.14
N TYR A 11 18.19 -6.79 2.37
CA TYR A 11 18.39 -6.74 0.92
C TYR A 11 19.82 -6.30 0.55
N CYS A 12 20.48 -5.50 1.40
CA CYS A 12 21.87 -5.10 1.18
C CYS A 12 22.85 -6.29 1.16
N GLU A 13 22.50 -7.40 1.82
CA GLU A 13 23.31 -8.63 1.82
C GLU A 13 23.34 -9.35 0.45
N ARG A 14 22.48 -8.95 -0.49
CA ARG A 14 22.41 -9.52 -1.84
C ARG A 14 23.31 -8.83 -2.85
N PHE A 15 23.97 -7.74 -2.47
CA PHE A 15 24.87 -6.97 -3.32
C PHE A 15 26.32 -7.27 -2.96
N ASP A 16 27.20 -7.29 -3.96
CA ASP A 16 28.63 -7.52 -3.78
C ASP A 16 29.27 -6.38 -2.98
N GLU A 17 28.82 -5.15 -3.19
CA GLU A 17 29.29 -3.97 -2.49
C GLU A 17 28.14 -3.03 -2.10
N VAL A 18 28.22 -2.44 -0.92
CA VAL A 18 27.25 -1.49 -0.39
C VAL A 18 27.97 -0.21 0.05
N TYR A 19 27.55 0.92 -0.51
CA TYR A 19 28.14 2.23 -0.23
C TYR A 19 27.15 3.11 0.54
N ASP A 20 27.62 3.66 1.66
CA ASP A 20 26.86 4.63 2.45
C ASP A 20 26.87 6.00 1.80
N ARG A 21 25.72 6.66 1.78
CA ARG A 21 25.59 8.07 1.44
C ARG A 21 25.60 8.93 2.68
N ALA A 22 26.32 10.04 2.61
CA ALA A 22 26.35 11.05 3.65
C ALA A 22 25.15 11.98 3.51
N GLY A 23 24.50 12.30 4.61
CA GLY A 23 23.35 13.20 4.69
C GLY A 23 22.19 12.62 5.49
N ASP A 24 21.30 13.51 5.95
CA ASP A 24 20.15 13.18 6.78
C ASP A 24 18.81 13.33 6.04
N SER A 25 18.79 14.04 4.91
CA SER A 25 17.60 14.27 4.09
C SER A 25 17.67 13.55 2.75
N VAL A 26 16.54 13.37 2.09
CA VAL A 26 16.46 12.83 0.73
C VAL A 26 17.23 13.69 -0.27
N SER A 27 17.18 15.02 -0.11
CA SER A 27 17.90 15.96 -0.96
C SER A 27 19.42 15.85 -0.85
N GLU A 28 19.94 15.48 0.31
CA GLU A 28 21.38 15.27 0.56
C GLU A 28 21.85 13.87 0.20
N THR A 29 20.93 12.95 -0.11
CA THR A 29 21.25 11.54 -0.38
C THR A 29 20.76 11.08 -1.74
N TYR A 30 19.51 10.65 -1.87
CA TYR A 30 18.94 10.08 -3.09
C TYR A 30 18.76 11.07 -4.23
N LEU A 31 18.75 12.38 -3.95
CA LEU A 31 18.66 13.45 -4.93
C LEU A 31 20.01 14.17 -5.17
N ASP A 32 21.09 13.79 -4.48
CA ASP A 32 22.44 14.36 -4.71
C ASP A 32 23.14 13.62 -5.86
N ILE A 33 23.01 14.19 -7.05
CA ILE A 33 23.64 13.67 -8.28
C ILE A 33 25.16 13.54 -8.15
N ASN A 34 25.82 14.51 -7.52
CA ASN A 34 27.29 14.52 -7.42
C ASN A 34 27.77 13.35 -6.54
N GLN A 35 27.15 13.16 -5.38
CA GLN A 35 27.47 12.06 -4.47
C GLN A 35 27.24 10.69 -5.12
N ILE A 36 26.14 10.53 -5.88
CA ILE A 36 25.84 9.28 -6.61
C ILE A 36 26.94 8.99 -7.64
N LEU A 37 27.36 9.99 -8.41
CA LEU A 37 28.41 9.82 -9.44
C LEU A 37 29.78 9.57 -8.83
N GLU A 38 30.12 10.22 -7.71
CA GLU A 38 31.38 9.96 -6.99
C GLU A 38 31.44 8.49 -6.53
N ILE A 39 30.35 7.97 -5.97
CA ILE A 39 30.27 6.56 -5.55
C ILE A 39 30.33 5.62 -6.75
N ALA A 40 29.63 5.92 -7.84
CA ALA A 40 29.70 5.13 -9.07
C ALA A 40 31.15 5.02 -9.62
N ASN A 41 31.89 6.12 -9.59
CA ASN A 41 33.32 6.13 -9.97
C ASN A 41 34.17 5.31 -8.99
N LEU A 42 33.96 5.43 -7.69
CA LEU A 42 34.65 4.65 -6.65
C LEU A 42 34.42 3.14 -6.82
N ALA A 43 33.21 2.77 -7.16
CA ALA A 43 32.80 1.38 -7.40
C ALA A 43 33.25 0.84 -8.76
N ASN A 44 33.89 1.66 -9.62
CA ASN A 44 34.16 1.34 -11.01
C ASN A 44 32.92 0.83 -11.76
N ALA A 45 31.76 1.43 -11.50
CA ALA A 45 30.52 1.04 -12.14
C ALA A 45 30.56 1.32 -13.66
N GLU A 46 29.93 0.50 -14.46
CA GLU A 46 29.78 0.66 -15.90
C GLU A 46 28.42 1.28 -16.27
N ALA A 47 27.43 1.11 -15.40
CA ALA A 47 26.07 1.59 -15.61
C ALA A 47 25.38 2.00 -14.30
N VAL A 48 24.31 2.79 -14.43
CA VAL A 48 23.44 3.19 -13.32
C VAL A 48 22.01 2.79 -13.65
N HIS A 49 21.42 1.92 -12.83
CA HIS A 49 20.00 1.65 -12.85
C HIS A 49 19.29 2.65 -11.92
N PRO A 50 18.40 3.51 -12.44
CA PRO A 50 17.82 4.59 -11.64
C PRO A 50 16.71 4.13 -10.69
N GLY A 51 16.23 2.88 -10.80
CA GLY A 51 15.06 2.39 -10.10
C GLY A 51 13.77 3.06 -10.58
N TYR A 52 12.89 3.33 -9.65
CA TYR A 52 11.68 4.14 -9.84
C TYR A 52 11.57 5.17 -8.69
N GLY A 53 11.03 6.36 -9.00
CA GLY A 53 11.06 7.51 -8.09
C GLY A 53 12.39 8.25 -8.09
N PHE A 54 12.56 9.21 -7.19
CA PHE A 54 13.76 10.06 -7.05
C PHE A 54 14.27 10.65 -8.39
N LEU A 55 15.44 10.21 -8.86
CA LEU A 55 16.08 10.70 -10.07
C LEU A 55 15.78 9.88 -11.33
N SER A 56 14.87 8.91 -11.27
CA SER A 56 14.60 8.00 -12.40
C SER A 56 14.05 8.71 -13.65
N GLU A 57 13.38 9.85 -13.48
CA GLU A 57 12.84 10.70 -14.56
C GLU A 57 13.52 12.08 -14.60
N ASN A 58 14.79 12.15 -14.12
CA ASN A 58 15.54 13.39 -14.11
C ASN A 58 16.52 13.45 -15.30
N ALA A 59 16.22 14.28 -16.28
CA ALA A 59 17.03 14.44 -17.49
C ALA A 59 18.46 14.94 -17.19
N LEU A 60 18.63 15.82 -16.17
CA LEU A 60 19.97 16.28 -15.77
C LEU A 60 20.80 15.13 -15.21
N PHE A 61 20.19 14.26 -14.40
CA PHE A 61 20.88 13.08 -13.88
C PHE A 61 21.31 12.14 -15.01
N ALA A 62 20.41 11.83 -15.94
CA ALA A 62 20.74 11.00 -17.11
C ALA A 62 21.88 11.59 -17.95
N SER A 63 21.87 12.92 -18.18
CA SER A 63 22.97 13.64 -18.86
C SER A 63 24.29 13.52 -18.10
N ARG A 64 24.28 13.77 -16.80
CA ARG A 64 25.47 13.70 -15.94
C ARG A 64 26.07 12.30 -15.83
N VAL A 65 25.21 11.25 -15.85
CA VAL A 65 25.64 9.83 -15.92
C VAL A 65 26.39 9.59 -17.24
N ALA A 66 25.85 10.03 -18.37
CA ALA A 66 26.47 9.89 -19.67
C ALA A 66 27.81 10.70 -19.78
N GLU A 67 27.84 11.94 -19.28
CA GLU A 67 29.05 12.76 -19.21
C GLU A 67 30.18 12.12 -18.38
N ALA A 68 29.80 11.35 -17.33
CA ALA A 68 30.74 10.57 -16.52
C ALA A 68 31.23 9.28 -17.21
N GLY A 69 30.81 9.00 -18.45
CA GLY A 69 31.15 7.79 -19.19
C GLY A 69 30.41 6.54 -18.76
N LEU A 70 29.36 6.69 -17.98
CA LEU A 70 28.51 5.61 -17.49
C LEU A 70 27.25 5.44 -18.37
N LYS A 71 26.70 4.25 -18.43
CA LYS A 71 25.43 3.99 -19.10
C LYS A 71 24.25 4.25 -18.14
N PHE A 72 23.31 5.08 -18.56
CA PHE A 72 22.02 5.24 -17.86
C PHE A 72 21.06 4.17 -18.35
N LEU A 73 20.55 3.32 -17.45
CA LEU A 73 19.59 2.27 -17.81
C LEU A 73 18.17 2.85 -17.90
N GLY A 74 17.92 3.60 -18.96
CA GLY A 74 16.69 4.32 -19.23
C GLY A 74 16.77 5.05 -20.58
N PRO A 75 15.76 5.86 -20.92
CA PRO A 75 15.76 6.65 -22.15
C PRO A 75 16.74 7.82 -22.08
N THR A 76 16.94 8.48 -23.23
CA THR A 76 17.85 9.62 -23.30
C THR A 76 17.31 10.83 -22.55
N PRO A 77 18.20 11.79 -22.14
CA PRO A 77 17.76 13.01 -21.48
C PRO A 77 16.72 13.82 -22.27
N GLU A 78 16.83 13.83 -23.59
CA GLU A 78 15.89 14.52 -24.49
C GLU A 78 14.50 13.88 -24.42
N VAL A 79 14.42 12.55 -24.43
CA VAL A 79 13.16 11.80 -24.31
C VAL A 79 12.54 12.00 -22.93
N ILE A 80 13.36 11.98 -21.86
CA ILE A 80 12.88 12.29 -20.51
C ILE A 80 12.28 13.70 -20.45
N ASN A 81 12.93 14.70 -21.04
CA ASN A 81 12.41 16.07 -21.07
C ASN A 81 11.12 16.17 -21.86
N THR A 82 11.05 15.55 -23.05
CA THR A 82 9.84 15.58 -23.90
C THR A 82 8.61 15.06 -23.17
N PHE A 83 8.73 13.94 -22.48
CA PHE A 83 7.60 13.34 -21.75
C PHE A 83 7.42 13.90 -20.34
N GLY A 84 8.44 14.50 -19.75
CA GLY A 84 8.38 15.15 -18.44
C GLY A 84 7.58 16.45 -18.46
N LEU A 85 7.46 17.12 -19.61
CA LEU A 85 6.66 18.30 -19.80
C LEU A 85 5.29 17.96 -20.37
N LYS A 86 4.25 17.96 -19.53
CA LYS A 86 2.90 17.48 -19.89
C LYS A 86 2.34 18.11 -21.18
N HIS A 87 2.63 19.40 -21.42
CA HIS A 87 2.16 20.07 -22.64
C HIS A 87 2.89 19.59 -23.89
N GLU A 88 4.20 19.29 -23.82
CA GLU A 88 4.98 18.74 -24.93
C GLU A 88 4.57 17.29 -25.24
N ALA A 89 4.45 16.46 -24.21
CA ALA A 89 3.96 15.09 -24.35
C ALA A 89 2.56 15.04 -24.99
N ARG A 90 1.66 15.94 -24.55
CA ARG A 90 0.32 16.06 -25.10
C ARG A 90 0.33 16.52 -26.57
N ALA A 91 1.12 17.54 -26.90
CA ALA A 91 1.25 18.03 -28.27
C ALA A 91 1.81 16.96 -29.22
N LEU A 92 2.80 16.19 -28.76
CA LEU A 92 3.33 15.05 -29.51
C LEU A 92 2.27 13.97 -29.73
N ALA A 93 1.53 13.58 -28.68
CA ALA A 93 0.44 12.62 -28.77
C ALA A 93 -0.62 13.06 -29.80
N GLU A 94 -1.06 14.31 -29.73
CA GLU A 94 -2.04 14.89 -30.64
C GLU A 94 -1.53 14.88 -32.11
N SER A 95 -0.26 15.22 -32.33
CA SER A 95 0.36 15.22 -33.67
C SER A 95 0.40 13.84 -34.33
N LEU A 96 0.40 12.78 -33.50
CA LEU A 96 0.39 11.38 -33.92
C LEU A 96 -1.01 10.78 -33.98
N GLY A 97 -2.06 11.58 -33.72
CA GLY A 97 -3.44 11.13 -33.72
C GLY A 97 -3.86 10.33 -32.48
N VAL A 98 -3.05 10.33 -31.42
CA VAL A 98 -3.42 9.71 -30.15
C VAL A 98 -4.53 10.54 -29.50
N PRO A 99 -5.66 9.94 -29.09
CA PRO A 99 -6.75 10.68 -28.47
C PRO A 99 -6.29 11.38 -27.18
N ILE A 100 -6.63 12.68 -27.06
CA ILE A 100 -6.36 13.49 -25.88
C ILE A 100 -7.65 14.04 -25.28
N LEU A 101 -7.70 14.20 -23.95
CA LEU A 101 -8.83 14.85 -23.31
C LEU A 101 -9.01 16.28 -23.83
N ARG A 102 -10.25 16.72 -23.98
CA ARG A 102 -10.51 18.12 -24.23
C ARG A 102 -9.95 18.96 -23.09
N GLY A 103 -9.14 19.94 -23.42
CA GLY A 103 -8.47 20.79 -22.45
C GLY A 103 -8.21 22.18 -23.00
N SER A 104 -7.67 23.05 -22.17
CA SER A 104 -7.26 24.40 -22.54
C SER A 104 -5.74 24.45 -22.78
N GLU A 105 -5.31 25.49 -23.46
CA GLU A 105 -3.96 26.02 -23.35
C GLU A 105 -3.66 26.47 -21.92
N ILE A 106 -2.40 26.84 -21.65
CA ILE A 106 -2.02 27.41 -20.35
C ILE A 106 -2.84 28.72 -20.14
N LEU A 107 -3.51 28.76 -19.01
CA LEU A 107 -4.41 29.86 -18.66
C LEU A 107 -3.64 31.07 -18.15
N ALA A 108 -3.89 32.23 -18.72
CA ALA A 108 -3.24 33.46 -18.31
C ALA A 108 -3.89 34.07 -17.04
N ASP A 109 -5.20 33.95 -16.92
CA ASP A 109 -6.01 34.57 -15.87
C ASP A 109 -7.35 33.84 -15.67
N LEU A 110 -8.14 34.32 -14.72
CA LEU A 110 -9.44 33.74 -14.38
C LEU A 110 -10.47 33.90 -15.51
N GLU A 111 -10.37 34.93 -16.33
CA GLU A 111 -11.31 35.17 -17.44
C GLU A 111 -11.09 34.12 -18.54
N SER A 112 -9.83 33.86 -18.89
CA SER A 112 -9.46 32.77 -19.80
C SER A 112 -9.89 31.40 -19.26
N ALA A 113 -9.79 31.17 -17.93
CA ALA A 113 -10.25 29.95 -17.29
C ALA A 113 -11.77 29.75 -17.39
N ARG A 114 -12.55 30.82 -17.24
CA ARG A 114 -14.01 30.79 -17.42
C ARG A 114 -14.41 30.46 -18.86
N ALA A 115 -13.84 31.14 -19.83
CA ALA A 115 -14.11 30.90 -21.24
C ALA A 115 -13.74 29.44 -21.65
N ALA A 116 -12.58 28.95 -21.18
CA ALA A 116 -12.17 27.58 -21.42
C ALA A 116 -13.12 26.57 -20.78
N SER A 117 -13.53 26.77 -19.51
CA SER A 117 -14.44 25.87 -18.82
C SER A 117 -15.82 25.76 -19.46
N GLU A 118 -16.35 26.87 -20.01
CA GLU A 118 -17.59 26.88 -20.79
C GLU A 118 -17.46 26.08 -22.09
N SER A 119 -16.32 26.20 -22.77
CA SER A 119 -16.04 25.45 -24.00
C SER A 119 -15.86 23.93 -23.76
N ILE A 120 -15.18 23.54 -22.68
CA ILE A 120 -14.93 22.13 -22.32
C ILE A 120 -16.20 21.49 -21.74
N GLY A 121 -16.99 22.26 -20.99
CA GLY A 121 -18.16 21.77 -20.24
C GLY A 121 -17.81 21.06 -18.92
N PHE A 122 -18.55 21.42 -17.86
CA PHE A 122 -18.35 20.84 -16.53
C PHE A 122 -18.78 19.35 -16.44
N PRO A 123 -18.20 18.56 -15.51
CA PRO A 123 -17.11 18.94 -14.60
C PRO A 123 -15.75 19.03 -15.32
N VAL A 124 -14.85 19.87 -14.77
CA VAL A 124 -13.48 20.03 -15.27
C VAL A 124 -12.46 19.79 -14.17
N LEU A 125 -11.23 19.45 -14.55
CA LEU A 125 -10.06 19.37 -13.67
C LEU A 125 -9.15 20.56 -13.97
N LEU A 126 -8.87 21.37 -12.96
CA LEU A 126 -7.84 22.40 -13.02
C LEU A 126 -6.51 21.77 -12.57
N LYS A 127 -5.48 21.86 -13.42
CA LYS A 127 -4.19 21.20 -13.22
C LYS A 127 -3.03 22.19 -13.32
N SER A 128 -1.99 21.97 -12.50
CA SER A 128 -0.68 22.60 -12.70
C SER A 128 0.07 21.93 -13.85
N THR A 129 0.82 22.70 -14.64
CA THR A 129 1.68 22.18 -15.73
C THR A 129 2.84 21.32 -15.23
N ALA A 130 3.28 21.57 -14.01
CA ALA A 130 4.31 20.82 -13.32
C ALA A 130 3.70 20.16 -12.07
N GLY A 131 3.74 18.85 -11.97
CA GLY A 131 3.19 18.08 -10.86
C GLY A 131 2.79 16.68 -11.30
N GLY A 132 3.08 15.68 -10.47
CA GLY A 132 2.72 14.29 -10.66
C GLY A 132 1.89 13.77 -9.48
N GLY A 133 1.28 12.58 -9.62
CA GLY A 133 0.59 11.92 -8.51
C GLY A 133 -0.61 12.67 -7.92
N GLY A 134 -1.25 13.54 -8.70
CA GLY A 134 -2.44 14.31 -8.24
C GLY A 134 -2.13 15.58 -7.46
N ILE A 135 -0.89 15.93 -7.24
CA ILE A 135 -0.51 17.18 -6.56
C ILE A 135 -0.72 18.35 -7.54
N GLY A 136 -1.45 19.39 -7.09
CA GLY A 136 -1.77 20.56 -7.94
C GLY A 136 -2.93 20.32 -8.91
N MET A 137 -3.85 19.40 -8.58
CA MET A 137 -5.11 19.18 -9.31
C MET A 137 -6.31 19.44 -8.41
N GLN A 138 -7.36 20.06 -9.00
CA GLN A 138 -8.64 20.26 -8.31
C GLN A 138 -9.80 20.04 -9.27
N LYS A 139 -10.75 19.19 -8.86
CA LYS A 139 -12.03 19.01 -9.57
C LYS A 139 -12.93 20.21 -9.31
N CYS A 140 -13.55 20.68 -10.38
CA CYS A 140 -14.51 21.78 -10.35
C CYS A 140 -15.80 21.33 -11.03
N ASP A 141 -16.91 21.38 -10.29
CA ASP A 141 -18.21 20.93 -10.78
C ASP A 141 -18.99 22.08 -11.46
N ASP A 142 -18.60 23.32 -11.21
CA ASP A 142 -19.19 24.56 -11.75
C ASP A 142 -18.15 25.67 -11.84
N VAL A 143 -18.61 26.83 -12.34
CA VAL A 143 -17.80 28.03 -12.57
C VAL A 143 -17.29 28.64 -11.26
N GLU A 144 -18.09 28.60 -10.20
CA GLU A 144 -17.75 29.12 -8.88
C GLU A 144 -16.64 28.32 -8.23
N ALA A 145 -16.77 27.00 -8.26
CA ALA A 145 -15.73 26.08 -7.77
C ALA A 145 -14.43 26.24 -8.56
N MET A 146 -14.51 26.40 -9.88
CA MET A 146 -13.35 26.63 -10.74
C MET A 146 -12.66 27.95 -10.42
N ALA A 147 -13.41 29.03 -10.18
CA ALA A 147 -12.84 30.33 -9.84
C ALA A 147 -12.09 30.28 -8.49
N ALA A 148 -12.65 29.62 -7.48
CA ALA A 148 -12.01 29.43 -6.19
C ALA A 148 -10.74 28.55 -6.30
N ALA A 149 -10.79 27.49 -7.11
CA ALA A 149 -9.68 26.60 -7.36
C ALA A 149 -8.52 27.29 -8.09
N PHE A 150 -8.81 28.20 -9.03
CA PHE A 150 -7.80 28.86 -9.85
C PHE A 150 -6.78 29.63 -9.01
N GLU A 151 -7.23 30.35 -7.98
CA GLU A 151 -6.35 31.10 -7.09
C GLU A 151 -5.42 30.14 -6.30
N SER A 152 -6.00 29.09 -5.73
CA SER A 152 -5.25 28.14 -4.88
C SER A 152 -4.25 27.31 -5.69
N VAL A 153 -4.65 26.77 -6.84
CA VAL A 153 -3.78 25.94 -7.70
C VAL A 153 -2.68 26.80 -8.33
N SER A 154 -2.99 28.03 -8.76
CA SER A 154 -2.00 28.96 -9.29
C SER A 154 -0.96 29.38 -8.24
N ALA A 155 -1.37 29.58 -6.99
CA ALA A 155 -0.46 29.88 -5.89
C ALA A 155 0.46 28.68 -5.58
N LEU A 156 -0.08 27.47 -5.57
CA LEU A 156 0.70 26.22 -5.39
C LEU A 156 1.71 26.02 -6.52
N ALA A 157 1.28 26.28 -7.78
CA ALA A 157 2.16 26.16 -8.93
C ALA A 157 3.36 27.12 -8.85
N LYS A 158 3.12 28.37 -8.46
CA LYS A 158 4.16 29.40 -8.30
C LYS A 158 5.16 29.09 -7.19
N ASN A 159 4.70 28.46 -6.10
CA ASN A 159 5.55 28.21 -4.93
C ASN A 159 6.41 26.95 -5.05
N ASN A 160 5.98 25.96 -5.83
CA ASN A 160 6.58 24.64 -5.83
C ASN A 160 7.31 24.27 -7.13
N PHE A 161 7.13 25.06 -8.23
CA PHE A 161 7.64 24.67 -9.55
C PHE A 161 8.36 25.81 -10.28
N THR A 162 9.36 25.46 -11.07
CA THR A 162 10.17 26.40 -11.84
C THR A 162 9.44 27.00 -13.05
N SER A 163 8.38 26.36 -13.54
CA SER A 163 7.57 26.82 -14.67
C SER A 163 6.08 26.80 -14.27
N PRO A 164 5.59 27.85 -13.59
CA PRO A 164 4.22 27.89 -13.09
C PRO A 164 3.22 28.18 -14.22
N GLY A 165 2.38 27.20 -14.55
CA GLY A 165 1.23 27.33 -15.41
C GLY A 165 0.08 26.48 -14.90
N VAL A 166 -1.15 26.85 -15.23
CA VAL A 166 -2.34 26.05 -14.96
C VAL A 166 -3.17 25.90 -16.24
N PHE A 167 -3.85 24.78 -16.38
CA PHE A 167 -4.72 24.48 -17.51
C PHE A 167 -5.94 23.67 -17.06
N LEU A 168 -6.98 23.63 -17.86
CA LEU A 168 -8.19 22.86 -17.62
C LEU A 168 -8.24 21.63 -18.53
N GLU A 169 -8.76 20.54 -17.98
CA GLU A 169 -9.14 19.35 -18.74
C GLU A 169 -10.55 18.87 -18.38
N LYS A 170 -11.20 18.18 -19.31
CA LYS A 170 -12.47 17.50 -19.03
C LYS A 170 -12.29 16.47 -17.94
N CYS A 171 -13.19 16.45 -16.95
CA CYS A 171 -13.19 15.45 -15.90
C CYS A 171 -14.10 14.28 -16.30
N ILE A 172 -13.54 13.07 -16.35
CA ILE A 172 -14.28 11.82 -16.54
C ILE A 172 -14.67 11.28 -15.17
N LEU A 173 -15.96 11.05 -14.95
CA LEU A 173 -16.47 10.68 -13.63
C LEU A 173 -16.26 9.20 -13.26
N LYS A 174 -16.27 8.33 -14.26
CA LYS A 174 -16.05 6.87 -14.11
C LYS A 174 -14.85 6.44 -14.95
N ALA A 175 -13.72 7.08 -14.69
CA ALA A 175 -12.51 6.76 -15.39
C ALA A 175 -11.89 5.46 -14.87
N ARG A 176 -11.39 4.64 -15.79
CA ARG A 176 -10.39 3.61 -15.50
C ARG A 176 -9.02 4.13 -15.89
N HIS A 177 -8.04 3.75 -15.10
CA HIS A 177 -6.64 4.01 -15.37
C HIS A 177 -6.06 2.75 -16.04
N VAL A 178 -5.91 2.79 -17.35
CA VAL A 178 -5.32 1.70 -18.13
C VAL A 178 -4.00 2.18 -18.69
N GLU A 179 -2.99 1.33 -18.62
CA GLU A 179 -1.65 1.67 -19.09
C GLU A 179 -1.07 0.57 -19.97
N VAL A 180 -0.19 0.94 -20.89
CA VAL A 180 0.46 0.01 -21.84
C VAL A 180 1.94 -0.07 -21.51
N GLN A 181 2.42 -1.29 -21.19
CA GLN A 181 3.84 -1.55 -21.02
C GLN A 181 4.51 -1.72 -22.36
N ALA A 182 5.58 -0.97 -22.60
CA ALA A 182 6.38 -1.08 -23.79
C ALA A 182 7.89 -1.13 -23.47
N PHE A 183 8.66 -1.58 -24.44
CA PHE A 183 10.12 -1.59 -24.37
C PHE A 183 10.71 -1.20 -25.74
N GLY A 184 11.59 -0.21 -25.79
CA GLY A 184 12.20 0.28 -27.02
C GLY A 184 13.70 -0.03 -27.08
N ASP A 185 14.24 -0.17 -28.31
CA ASP A 185 15.65 -0.42 -28.56
C ASP A 185 16.52 0.84 -28.77
N GLY A 186 15.89 2.01 -28.77
CA GLY A 186 16.57 3.28 -29.07
C GLY A 186 16.72 3.59 -30.55
N ASN A 187 16.25 2.73 -31.45
CA ASN A 187 16.35 2.88 -32.92
C ASN A 187 14.97 3.07 -33.59
N GLY A 188 13.92 3.21 -32.80
CA GLY A 188 12.55 3.37 -33.27
C GLY A 188 11.72 2.10 -33.21
N ASN A 189 12.32 0.93 -32.92
CA ASN A 189 11.56 -0.32 -32.75
C ASN A 189 11.06 -0.42 -31.32
N VAL A 190 9.79 -0.83 -31.15
CA VAL A 190 9.12 -0.90 -29.85
C VAL A 190 8.30 -2.20 -29.78
N VAL A 191 8.56 -3.01 -28.74
CA VAL A 191 7.72 -4.15 -28.38
C VAL A 191 6.69 -3.69 -27.33
N VAL A 192 5.44 -4.13 -27.48
CA VAL A 192 4.36 -3.90 -26.51
C VAL A 192 4.11 -5.18 -25.72
N LEU A 193 4.20 -5.07 -24.39
CA LEU A 193 4.00 -6.15 -23.42
C LEU A 193 2.62 -6.07 -22.75
N GLY A 194 1.60 -5.69 -23.52
CA GLY A 194 0.21 -5.61 -23.08
C GLY A 194 -0.12 -4.43 -22.21
N ASP A 195 -1.27 -4.53 -21.59
CA ASP A 195 -1.88 -3.48 -20.79
C ASP A 195 -2.09 -3.91 -19.34
N ARG A 196 -2.18 -2.92 -18.46
CA ARG A 196 -2.55 -3.09 -17.06
C ARG A 196 -3.70 -2.18 -16.69
N ASP A 197 -4.59 -2.66 -15.82
CA ASP A 197 -5.54 -1.82 -15.11
C ASP A 197 -4.97 -1.42 -13.77
N CYS A 198 -4.89 -0.13 -13.52
CA CYS A 198 -4.40 0.48 -12.29
C CYS A 198 -5.45 1.37 -11.64
N SER A 199 -6.74 1.08 -11.87
CA SER A 199 -7.85 1.93 -11.43
C SER A 199 -8.07 1.91 -9.93
N LEU A 200 -7.75 0.81 -9.24
CA LEU A 200 -7.92 0.74 -7.78
C LEU A 200 -6.81 1.54 -7.09
N GLN A 201 -7.15 2.76 -6.73
CA GLN A 201 -6.23 3.77 -6.23
C GLN A 201 -6.73 4.42 -4.96
N ARG A 202 -5.80 4.95 -4.18
CA ARG A 202 -6.07 5.85 -3.07
C ARG A 202 -5.41 7.19 -3.32
N ARG A 203 -6.21 8.26 -3.48
CA ARG A 203 -5.68 9.61 -3.75
C ARG A 203 -4.66 9.65 -4.90
N ASN A 204 -4.99 8.99 -6.01
CA ASN A 204 -4.15 8.80 -7.20
C ASN A 204 -2.89 7.92 -6.98
N GLN A 205 -2.76 7.25 -5.85
CA GLN A 205 -1.73 6.25 -5.62
C GLN A 205 -2.32 4.85 -5.87
N LYS A 206 -1.73 4.12 -6.80
CA LYS A 206 -2.13 2.77 -7.17
C LYS A 206 -2.00 1.83 -5.96
N LEU A 207 -2.99 0.96 -5.75
CA LEU A 207 -3.00 -0.05 -4.67
C LEU A 207 -3.16 -1.47 -5.21
N VAL A 208 -3.87 -1.62 -6.33
CA VAL A 208 -4.05 -2.91 -7.01
C VAL A 208 -3.87 -2.68 -8.50
N GLU A 209 -3.08 -3.53 -9.11
CA GLU A 209 -2.82 -3.54 -10.55
C GLU A 209 -3.02 -4.95 -11.10
N GLU A 210 -3.61 -5.05 -12.29
CA GLU A 210 -3.81 -6.33 -12.96
C GLU A 210 -3.43 -6.29 -14.45
N CYS A 211 -2.88 -7.38 -14.94
CA CYS A 211 -2.50 -7.60 -16.33
C CYS A 211 -3.13 -8.92 -16.83
N PRO A 212 -3.82 -8.91 -18.02
CA PRO A 212 -4.26 -7.74 -18.76
C PRO A 212 -5.43 -7.00 -18.08
N ALA A 213 -5.72 -5.78 -18.51
CA ALA A 213 -6.87 -5.00 -18.04
C ALA A 213 -8.18 -5.78 -18.30
N PRO A 214 -9.02 -6.01 -17.27
CA PRO A 214 -10.25 -6.78 -17.43
C PRO A 214 -11.30 -6.02 -18.25
N ASN A 215 -12.16 -6.73 -18.93
CA ASN A 215 -13.32 -6.18 -19.66
C ASN A 215 -13.00 -5.03 -20.64
N LEU A 216 -11.75 -4.89 -21.08
CA LEU A 216 -11.37 -3.90 -22.09
C LEU A 216 -11.70 -4.46 -23.48
N PRO A 217 -12.51 -3.76 -24.33
CA PRO A 217 -12.82 -4.20 -25.68
C PRO A 217 -11.55 -4.44 -26.52
N ALA A 218 -11.55 -5.50 -27.31
CA ALA A 218 -10.37 -5.91 -28.08
C ALA A 218 -9.88 -4.81 -29.06
N GLU A 219 -10.82 -4.07 -29.67
CA GLU A 219 -10.52 -2.97 -30.59
C GLU A 219 -9.85 -1.80 -29.87
N ILE A 220 -10.35 -1.44 -28.69
CA ILE A 220 -9.76 -0.39 -27.83
C ILE A 220 -8.37 -0.80 -27.39
N ARG A 221 -8.20 -2.04 -26.90
CA ARG A 221 -6.88 -2.59 -26.55
C ARG A 221 -5.88 -2.50 -27.68
N ALA A 222 -6.27 -2.99 -28.87
CA ALA A 222 -5.39 -2.96 -30.04
C ALA A 222 -5.02 -1.52 -30.43
N SER A 223 -5.95 -0.59 -30.36
CA SER A 223 -5.72 0.83 -30.65
C SER A 223 -4.78 1.49 -29.62
N MET A 224 -4.96 1.21 -28.32
CA MET A 224 -4.04 1.68 -27.26
C MET A 224 -2.62 1.15 -27.49
N HIS A 225 -2.47 -0.14 -27.80
CA HIS A 225 -1.16 -0.75 -28.06
C HIS A 225 -0.47 -0.13 -29.28
N GLU A 226 -1.22 0.13 -30.35
CA GLU A 226 -0.66 0.79 -31.55
C GLU A 226 -0.26 2.24 -31.27
N HIS A 227 -1.08 3.02 -30.56
CA HIS A 227 -0.74 4.37 -30.17
C HIS A 227 0.49 4.42 -29.25
N ALA A 228 0.63 3.45 -28.35
CA ALA A 228 1.83 3.33 -27.52
C ALA A 228 3.08 3.07 -28.37
N ARG A 229 3.00 2.16 -29.35
CA ARG A 229 4.10 1.87 -30.28
C ARG A 229 4.48 3.09 -31.10
N LEU A 230 3.50 3.77 -31.69
CA LEU A 230 3.73 4.98 -32.49
C LEU A 230 4.38 6.10 -31.66
N LEU A 231 3.87 6.34 -30.46
CA LEU A 231 4.35 7.42 -29.59
C LEU A 231 5.82 7.20 -29.20
N LEU A 232 6.17 6.00 -28.71
CA LEU A 232 7.54 5.68 -28.31
C LEU A 232 8.47 5.52 -29.51
N GLY A 233 8.01 4.95 -30.62
CA GLY A 233 8.79 4.82 -31.85
C GLY A 233 9.18 6.17 -32.43
N SER A 234 8.28 7.17 -32.39
CA SER A 234 8.50 8.50 -32.92
C SER A 234 9.69 9.24 -32.28
N VAL A 235 10.05 8.89 -31.06
CA VAL A 235 11.18 9.50 -30.29
C VAL A 235 12.37 8.57 -30.15
N CYS A 236 12.39 7.45 -30.86
CA CYS A 236 13.43 6.41 -30.73
C CYS A 236 13.65 6.02 -29.26
N TYR A 237 12.55 5.70 -28.57
CA TYR A 237 12.58 5.38 -27.15
C TYR A 237 13.50 4.19 -26.86
N ALA A 238 14.30 4.28 -25.81
CA ALA A 238 15.16 3.21 -25.33
C ALA A 238 14.74 2.75 -23.94
N SER A 239 14.77 1.42 -23.67
CA SER A 239 14.49 0.82 -22.37
C SER A 239 12.97 0.66 -22.07
N ALA A 240 12.64 0.34 -20.82
CA ALA A 240 11.26 0.19 -20.35
C ALA A 240 10.54 1.53 -20.27
N GLY A 241 9.30 1.58 -20.75
CA GLY A 241 8.42 2.74 -20.64
C GLY A 241 6.96 2.31 -20.54
N THR A 242 6.14 3.19 -19.99
CA THR A 242 4.71 2.94 -19.83
C THR A 242 3.90 4.15 -20.25
N ILE A 243 2.89 3.92 -21.08
CA ILE A 243 1.98 4.93 -21.57
C ILE A 243 0.68 4.79 -20.80
N GLU A 244 0.29 5.81 -20.07
CA GLU A 244 -0.92 5.85 -19.27
C GLU A 244 -2.08 6.49 -20.04
N PHE A 245 -3.25 5.86 -19.94
CA PHE A 245 -4.50 6.31 -20.54
C PHE A 245 -5.62 6.36 -19.50
N LEU A 246 -6.54 7.28 -19.69
CA LEU A 246 -7.86 7.26 -19.07
C LEU A 246 -8.83 6.59 -20.03
N TYR A 247 -9.51 5.55 -19.58
CA TYR A 247 -10.58 4.88 -20.33
C TYR A 247 -11.92 5.21 -19.69
N ASP A 248 -12.87 5.67 -20.51
CA ASP A 248 -14.25 5.97 -20.14
C ASP A 248 -15.14 4.80 -20.53
N ASP A 249 -15.52 3.96 -19.54
CA ASP A 249 -16.38 2.79 -19.75
C ASP A 249 -17.79 3.17 -20.28
N ASP A 250 -18.28 4.39 -20.01
CA ASP A 250 -19.62 4.81 -20.43
C ASP A 250 -19.63 5.27 -21.93
N ALA A 251 -18.49 5.74 -22.43
CA ALA A 251 -18.34 6.22 -23.81
C ALA A 251 -17.60 5.25 -24.74
N ASP A 252 -16.96 4.21 -24.23
CA ASP A 252 -16.00 3.36 -24.94
C ASP A 252 -14.89 4.16 -25.64
N GLU A 253 -14.39 5.18 -24.94
CA GLU A 253 -13.33 6.07 -25.44
C GLU A 253 -12.15 6.09 -24.46
N TYR A 254 -10.94 6.30 -24.98
CA TYR A 254 -9.76 6.47 -24.16
C TYR A 254 -8.95 7.69 -24.55
N TYR A 255 -8.16 8.18 -23.61
CA TYR A 255 -7.42 9.42 -23.76
C TYR A 255 -6.04 9.29 -23.14
N PHE A 256 -5.03 9.76 -23.87
CA PHE A 256 -3.67 9.85 -23.39
C PHE A 256 -3.57 10.68 -22.11
N LEU A 257 -2.83 10.17 -21.12
CA LEU A 257 -2.60 10.87 -19.85
C LEU A 257 -1.14 11.32 -19.74
N GLU A 258 -0.19 10.38 -19.72
CA GLU A 258 1.23 10.66 -19.61
C GLU A 258 2.09 9.44 -20.04
N VAL A 259 3.41 9.65 -20.18
CA VAL A 259 4.39 8.58 -20.35
C VAL A 259 5.31 8.57 -19.14
N ASN A 260 5.42 7.41 -18.49
CA ASN A 260 6.43 7.20 -17.46
C ASN A 260 7.69 6.66 -18.13
N THR A 261 8.76 7.46 -18.10
CA THR A 261 10.04 7.20 -18.79
C THR A 261 10.99 6.35 -17.95
N ARG A 262 10.45 5.33 -17.29
CA ARG A 262 11.14 4.45 -16.34
C ARG A 262 10.42 3.12 -16.18
N LEU A 263 11.05 2.20 -15.47
CA LEU A 263 10.38 1.00 -14.97
C LEU A 263 9.27 1.39 -13.97
N GLN A 264 8.12 0.72 -14.05
CA GLN A 264 7.01 0.90 -13.12
C GLN A 264 7.10 -0.05 -11.93
N VAL A 265 6.50 0.31 -10.79
CA VAL A 265 6.41 -0.55 -9.60
C VAL A 265 5.65 -1.84 -9.91
N GLU A 266 4.64 -1.75 -10.77
CA GLU A 266 3.73 -2.82 -11.20
C GLU A 266 4.21 -3.65 -12.39
N HIS A 267 5.48 -3.52 -12.80
CA HIS A 267 6.04 -4.29 -13.91
C HIS A 267 5.90 -5.82 -13.73
N GLY A 268 5.92 -6.28 -12.46
CA GLY A 268 5.90 -7.70 -12.13
C GLY A 268 4.68 -8.46 -12.64
N VAL A 269 3.49 -7.83 -12.73
CA VAL A 269 2.32 -8.50 -13.30
C VAL A 269 2.45 -8.73 -14.81
N THR A 270 3.11 -7.79 -15.51
CA THR A 270 3.44 -7.97 -16.93
C THR A 270 4.45 -9.10 -17.12
N GLU A 271 5.48 -9.13 -16.31
CA GLU A 271 6.50 -10.19 -16.35
C GLU A 271 5.89 -11.58 -16.14
N LEU A 272 4.97 -11.71 -15.17
CA LEU A 272 4.28 -12.97 -14.90
C LEU A 272 3.40 -13.44 -16.07
N VAL A 273 2.73 -12.50 -16.76
CA VAL A 273 1.84 -12.83 -17.89
C VAL A 273 2.61 -13.12 -19.17
N TYR A 274 3.72 -12.42 -19.42
CA TYR A 274 4.49 -12.55 -20.66
C TYR A 274 5.72 -13.46 -20.55
N GLY A 275 6.07 -13.90 -19.33
CA GLY A 275 7.22 -14.78 -19.10
C GLY A 275 8.55 -14.12 -19.42
N VAL A 276 8.68 -12.80 -19.15
CA VAL A 276 9.88 -12.00 -19.42
C VAL A 276 10.42 -11.38 -18.14
N ASP A 277 11.68 -10.99 -18.13
CA ASP A 277 12.31 -10.16 -17.12
C ASP A 277 12.68 -8.81 -17.75
N ILE A 278 11.91 -7.76 -17.42
CA ILE A 278 12.10 -6.43 -18.01
C ILE A 278 13.41 -5.80 -17.53
N VAL A 279 13.82 -6.08 -16.30
CA VAL A 279 15.08 -5.58 -15.75
C VAL A 279 16.27 -6.23 -16.45
N GLU A 280 16.20 -7.53 -16.71
CA GLU A 280 17.21 -8.22 -17.55
C GLU A 280 17.30 -7.60 -18.95
N TRP A 281 16.16 -7.26 -19.58
CA TRP A 281 16.15 -6.61 -20.88
C TRP A 281 16.82 -5.21 -20.83
N MET A 282 16.61 -4.44 -19.79
CA MET A 282 17.27 -3.15 -19.58
C MET A 282 18.79 -3.33 -19.52
N LEU A 283 19.28 -4.34 -18.81
CA LEU A 283 20.69 -4.67 -18.72
C LEU A 283 21.26 -5.14 -20.08
N ARG A 284 20.56 -6.05 -20.77
CA ARG A 284 20.95 -6.55 -22.09
C ARG A 284 21.02 -5.45 -23.15
N LEU A 285 20.06 -4.51 -23.12
CA LEU A 285 20.09 -3.33 -23.99
C LEU A 285 21.36 -2.51 -23.75
N ALA A 286 21.72 -2.27 -22.49
CA ALA A 286 22.89 -1.48 -22.14
C ALA A 286 24.22 -2.10 -22.60
N VAL A 287 24.32 -3.43 -22.62
CA VAL A 287 25.53 -4.13 -23.10
C VAL A 287 25.47 -4.47 -24.58
N GLY A 288 24.36 -4.17 -25.28
CA GLY A 288 24.20 -4.45 -26.71
C GLY A 288 23.88 -5.92 -27.02
N GLU A 289 23.34 -6.66 -26.06
CA GLU A 289 22.97 -8.08 -26.14
C GLU A 289 21.46 -8.32 -26.17
N LEU A 290 20.66 -7.25 -26.32
CA LEU A 290 19.22 -7.40 -26.44
C LEU A 290 18.89 -8.11 -27.77
N PRO A 291 18.04 -9.16 -27.77
CA PRO A 291 17.54 -9.75 -29.01
C PRO A 291 16.80 -8.74 -29.89
N ASP A 292 16.66 -9.06 -31.17
CA ASP A 292 15.89 -8.24 -32.09
C ASP A 292 14.43 -8.06 -31.60
N ILE A 293 14.05 -6.80 -31.38
CA ILE A 293 12.73 -6.43 -30.81
C ILE A 293 11.57 -6.84 -31.73
N GLU A 294 11.72 -6.75 -33.05
CA GLU A 294 10.67 -7.16 -33.99
C GLU A 294 10.42 -8.68 -33.86
N GLY A 295 11.49 -9.47 -33.80
CA GLY A 295 11.39 -10.92 -33.58
C GLY A 295 10.83 -11.28 -32.20
N LEU A 296 11.11 -10.47 -31.16
CA LEU A 296 10.54 -10.67 -29.82
C LEU A 296 9.03 -10.47 -29.81
N GLN A 297 8.49 -9.46 -30.51
CA GLN A 297 7.05 -9.21 -30.56
C GLN A 297 6.25 -10.41 -31.14
N GLU A 298 6.84 -11.14 -32.09
CA GLU A 298 6.21 -12.33 -32.69
C GLU A 298 6.26 -13.56 -31.76
N GLN A 299 7.26 -13.63 -30.90
CA GLN A 299 7.50 -14.79 -30.01
C GLN A 299 6.81 -14.68 -28.67
N ILE A 300 6.48 -13.46 -28.23
CA ILE A 300 5.90 -13.19 -26.93
C ILE A 300 4.38 -13.21 -27.03
N ALA A 301 3.75 -14.09 -26.27
CA ALA A 301 2.30 -14.18 -26.14
C ALA A 301 1.89 -14.15 -24.68
N PRO A 302 0.83 -13.41 -24.32
CA PRO A 302 0.33 -13.39 -22.94
C PRO A 302 -0.21 -14.77 -22.54
N SER A 303 0.05 -15.16 -21.30
CA SER A 303 -0.48 -16.41 -20.71
C SER A 303 -1.15 -16.10 -19.39
N GLY A 304 -2.45 -16.31 -19.33
CA GLY A 304 -3.24 -16.13 -18.10
C GLY A 304 -3.42 -14.65 -17.69
N CYS A 305 -3.47 -14.45 -16.40
CA CYS A 305 -3.69 -13.15 -15.75
C CYS A 305 -2.84 -13.06 -14.49
N ALA A 306 -2.34 -11.88 -14.16
CA ALA A 306 -1.65 -11.60 -12.90
C ALA A 306 -2.24 -10.37 -12.23
N ILE A 307 -2.31 -10.41 -10.90
CA ILE A 307 -2.79 -9.30 -10.07
C ILE A 307 -1.75 -9.04 -8.99
N GLN A 308 -1.42 -7.76 -8.80
CA GLN A 308 -0.56 -7.24 -7.76
C GLN A 308 -1.38 -6.44 -6.76
N VAL A 309 -1.01 -6.53 -5.48
CA VAL A 309 -1.44 -5.58 -4.46
C VAL A 309 -0.23 -4.97 -3.78
N ARG A 310 -0.31 -3.69 -3.42
CA ARG A 310 0.73 -2.97 -2.69
C ARG A 310 0.44 -3.00 -1.20
N LEU A 311 1.22 -3.76 -0.46
CA LEU A 311 1.15 -3.80 1.00
C LEU A 311 1.91 -2.62 1.60
N TYR A 312 1.20 -1.73 2.27
CA TYR A 312 1.74 -0.51 2.91
C TYR A 312 1.64 -0.55 4.43
N ALA A 313 2.61 0.08 5.12
CA ALA A 313 2.51 0.41 6.53
C ALA A 313 1.64 1.66 6.72
N GLU A 314 0.33 1.48 6.58
CA GLU A 314 -0.68 2.54 6.66
C GLU A 314 -1.90 2.03 7.40
N ASP A 315 -2.60 2.93 8.06
CA ASP A 315 -3.86 2.65 8.72
C ASP A 315 -5.05 3.14 7.87
N PRO A 316 -5.76 2.24 7.16
CA PRO A 316 -6.90 2.63 6.33
C PRO A 316 -8.05 3.26 7.12
N TYR A 317 -8.25 2.86 8.38
CA TYR A 317 -9.29 3.41 9.25
C TYR A 317 -9.01 4.87 9.63
N GLU A 318 -7.75 5.24 9.81
CA GLU A 318 -7.28 6.60 10.07
C GLU A 318 -6.88 7.34 8.77
N ASN A 319 -7.68 7.14 7.71
CA ASN A 319 -7.50 7.82 6.42
C ASN A 319 -6.12 7.57 5.80
N PHE A 320 -5.63 6.32 5.88
CA PHE A 320 -4.34 5.88 5.36
C PHE A 320 -3.15 6.64 5.94
N LYS A 321 -3.22 6.95 7.21
CA LYS A 321 -2.11 7.54 7.93
C LYS A 321 -0.92 6.56 7.96
N PRO A 322 0.29 6.99 7.56
CA PRO A 322 1.48 6.16 7.71
C PRO A 322 1.72 5.72 9.15
N THR A 323 2.10 4.48 9.34
CA THR A 323 2.34 3.85 10.66
C THR A 323 3.80 3.44 10.80
N PRO A 324 4.71 4.39 11.08
CA PRO A 324 6.11 4.06 11.31
C PRO A 324 6.26 3.22 12.57
N GLY A 325 7.27 2.34 12.58
CA GLY A 325 7.55 1.48 13.71
C GLY A 325 8.12 0.13 13.30
N SER A 326 8.21 -0.78 14.24
CA SER A 326 8.63 -2.14 13.94
C SER A 326 7.49 -2.91 13.27
N VAL A 327 7.80 -3.56 12.16
CA VAL A 327 6.90 -4.47 11.47
C VAL A 327 7.56 -5.83 11.30
N ARG A 328 6.79 -6.87 11.49
CA ARG A 328 7.14 -8.25 11.14
C ARG A 328 6.10 -8.79 10.18
N ILE A 329 6.54 -9.41 9.10
CA ILE A 329 5.67 -10.01 8.10
C ILE A 329 6.14 -11.44 7.82
N ASN A 330 5.19 -12.37 7.89
CA ASN A 330 5.38 -13.73 7.44
C ASN A 330 4.56 -13.88 6.14
N PHE A 331 5.25 -14.06 5.04
CA PHE A 331 4.63 -14.34 3.76
C PHE A 331 4.56 -15.86 3.53
N PRO A 332 3.53 -16.35 2.84
CA PRO A 332 3.49 -17.74 2.38
C PRO A 332 4.54 -17.98 1.28
N ASP A 333 4.85 -19.25 1.02
CA ASP A 333 5.74 -19.66 -0.07
C ASP A 333 5.07 -19.57 -1.46
N GLN A 334 3.80 -19.19 -1.52
CA GLN A 334 2.99 -19.06 -2.73
C GLN A 334 3.03 -17.64 -3.27
N GLY A 335 2.87 -17.50 -4.60
CA GLY A 335 2.88 -16.21 -5.29
C GLY A 335 4.29 -15.65 -5.50
N ARG A 336 4.36 -14.44 -6.06
CA ARG A 336 5.59 -13.64 -6.15
C ARG A 336 5.50 -12.50 -5.16
N ILE A 337 6.50 -12.40 -4.30
CA ILE A 337 6.58 -11.37 -3.25
C ILE A 337 7.86 -10.57 -3.45
N ASP A 338 7.71 -9.33 -3.91
CA ASP A 338 8.83 -8.42 -4.05
C ASP A 338 8.85 -7.49 -2.82
N THR A 339 9.80 -7.72 -1.90
CA THR A 339 9.83 -7.04 -0.60
C THR A 339 11.26 -6.74 -0.13
N TRP A 340 11.40 -5.62 0.58
CA TRP A 340 12.61 -5.28 1.32
C TRP A 340 12.57 -5.73 2.79
N ILE A 341 11.40 -6.18 3.27
CA ILE A 341 11.21 -6.60 4.65
C ILE A 341 11.95 -7.91 4.91
N SER A 342 12.70 -7.94 6.00
CA SER A 342 13.17 -9.17 6.63
C SER A 342 12.19 -9.63 7.71
N SER A 343 12.55 -10.66 8.48
CA SER A 343 11.70 -11.20 9.55
C SER A 343 11.21 -10.13 10.56
N THR A 344 12.00 -9.07 10.77
CA THR A 344 11.59 -7.89 11.55
C THR A 344 12.33 -6.68 10.99
N SER A 345 11.59 -5.66 10.60
CA SER A 345 12.14 -4.43 10.01
C SER A 345 11.56 -3.19 10.67
N ALA A 346 12.33 -2.11 10.69
CA ALA A 346 11.86 -0.80 11.17
C ALA A 346 11.39 0.04 9.98
N VAL A 347 10.10 0.36 9.96
CA VAL A 347 9.52 1.29 8.97
C VAL A 347 9.74 2.71 9.45
N SER A 348 10.42 3.51 8.63
CA SER A 348 10.69 4.91 8.93
C SER A 348 9.60 5.82 8.35
N HIS A 349 9.54 7.06 8.82
CA HIS A 349 8.67 8.11 8.24
C HIS A 349 9.37 8.93 7.14
N TRP A 350 10.58 8.54 6.75
CA TRP A 350 11.42 9.30 5.82
C TRP A 350 11.20 8.91 4.36
N TYR A 351 10.72 7.70 4.13
CA TYR A 351 10.53 7.12 2.81
C TYR A 351 9.08 6.65 2.63
N ASP A 352 8.79 6.18 1.42
CA ASP A 352 7.48 5.59 1.11
C ASP A 352 7.20 4.39 2.04
N PRO A 353 5.99 4.27 2.60
CA PRO A 353 5.63 3.19 3.51
C PRO A 353 5.35 1.83 2.83
N LEU A 354 5.72 1.65 1.55
CA LEU A 354 5.57 0.38 0.83
C LEU A 354 6.42 -0.70 1.48
N LEU A 355 5.79 -1.83 1.83
CA LEU A 355 6.43 -2.98 2.46
C LEU A 355 6.71 -4.10 1.46
N ALA A 356 5.74 -4.36 0.58
CA ALA A 356 5.84 -5.41 -0.42
C ALA A 356 4.86 -5.18 -1.58
N ASN A 357 5.25 -5.68 -2.76
CA ASN A 357 4.33 -6.00 -3.83
C ASN A 357 4.01 -7.49 -3.75
N VAL A 358 2.75 -7.83 -3.55
CA VAL A 358 2.26 -9.21 -3.43
C VAL A 358 1.51 -9.55 -4.71
N MET A 359 1.94 -10.57 -5.43
CA MET A 359 1.42 -10.92 -6.75
C MET A 359 0.97 -12.37 -6.81
N ALA A 360 -0.11 -12.61 -7.56
CA ALA A 360 -0.54 -13.95 -7.95
C ALA A 360 -0.74 -14.01 -9.47
N HIS A 361 -0.55 -15.20 -10.04
CA HIS A 361 -0.77 -15.50 -11.45
C HIS A 361 -1.62 -16.77 -11.57
N GLY A 362 -2.52 -16.80 -12.52
CA GLY A 362 -3.37 -17.96 -12.86
C GLY A 362 -3.71 -17.98 -14.34
N LEU A 363 -4.25 -19.11 -14.81
CA LEU A 363 -4.67 -19.27 -16.22
C LEU A 363 -5.95 -18.49 -16.54
N SER A 364 -6.70 -18.11 -15.53
CA SER A 364 -7.87 -17.24 -15.64
C SER A 364 -7.87 -16.20 -14.53
N ARG A 365 -8.63 -15.11 -14.72
CA ARG A 365 -8.77 -14.04 -13.74
C ARG A 365 -9.38 -14.55 -12.42
N ASP A 366 -10.40 -15.41 -12.48
CA ASP A 366 -11.04 -15.99 -11.29
C ASP A 366 -10.07 -16.85 -10.47
N GLU A 367 -9.23 -17.63 -11.15
CA GLU A 367 -8.17 -18.40 -10.52
C GLU A 367 -7.13 -17.46 -9.85
N THR A 368 -6.72 -16.40 -10.56
CA THR A 368 -5.75 -15.43 -10.04
C THR A 368 -6.29 -14.72 -8.79
N VAL A 369 -7.55 -14.27 -8.83
CA VAL A 369 -8.22 -13.65 -7.68
C VAL A 369 -8.25 -14.62 -6.49
N THR A 370 -8.60 -15.88 -6.72
CA THR A 370 -8.65 -16.89 -5.65
C THR A 370 -7.27 -17.12 -5.05
N ARG A 371 -6.24 -17.32 -5.89
CA ARG A 371 -4.85 -17.49 -5.43
C ARG A 371 -4.33 -16.27 -4.66
N LEU A 372 -4.66 -15.05 -5.12
CA LEU A 372 -4.24 -13.84 -4.41
C LEU A 372 -4.91 -13.74 -3.04
N ILE A 373 -6.19 -14.09 -2.95
CA ILE A 373 -6.91 -14.17 -1.67
C ILE A 373 -6.24 -15.16 -0.73
N ASP A 374 -5.88 -16.35 -1.20
CA ASP A 374 -5.20 -17.36 -0.39
C ASP A 374 -3.85 -16.82 0.12
N VAL A 375 -3.07 -16.15 -0.74
CA VAL A 375 -1.79 -15.51 -0.35
C VAL A 375 -2.02 -14.43 0.72
N LEU A 376 -3.06 -13.59 0.57
CA LEU A 376 -3.36 -12.52 1.53
C LEU A 376 -3.89 -13.08 2.85
N ASP A 377 -4.68 -14.16 2.83
CA ASP A 377 -5.20 -14.83 4.03
C ASP A 377 -4.10 -15.52 4.83
N GLU A 378 -3.08 -16.06 4.16
CA GLU A 378 -1.90 -16.68 4.79
C GLU A 378 -0.85 -15.62 5.22
N THR A 379 -0.87 -14.42 4.66
CA THR A 379 0.06 -13.34 5.03
C THR A 379 -0.25 -12.79 6.42
N GLN A 380 0.72 -12.85 7.31
CA GLN A 380 0.60 -12.37 8.68
C GLN A 380 1.45 -11.11 8.87
N THR A 381 0.85 -10.05 9.39
CA THR A 381 1.55 -8.79 9.69
C THR A 381 1.39 -8.44 11.16
N TYR A 382 2.50 -8.13 11.84
CA TYR A 382 2.54 -7.81 13.25
C TYR A 382 3.30 -6.50 13.49
N GLY A 383 2.92 -5.77 14.51
CA GLY A 383 3.55 -4.51 14.90
C GLY A 383 2.84 -3.29 14.33
N ALA A 384 3.43 -2.60 13.34
CA ALA A 384 2.79 -1.45 12.70
C ALA A 384 1.50 -1.87 11.96
N ALA A 385 0.49 -1.01 11.95
CA ALA A 385 -0.72 -1.24 11.18
C ALA A 385 -0.40 -1.27 9.67
N THR A 386 -1.15 -2.08 8.92
CA THR A 386 -0.99 -2.23 7.47
C THR A 386 -2.35 -2.21 6.77
N ASN A 387 -2.34 -1.98 5.47
CA ASN A 387 -3.55 -2.02 4.65
C ASN A 387 -3.97 -3.45 4.23
N LEU A 388 -3.36 -4.51 4.77
CA LEU A 388 -3.60 -5.91 4.37
C LEU A 388 -5.09 -6.28 4.38
N ALA A 389 -5.80 -5.94 5.45
CA ALA A 389 -7.22 -6.25 5.59
C ALA A 389 -8.09 -5.54 4.54
N LEU A 390 -7.76 -4.27 4.23
CA LEU A 390 -8.41 -3.52 3.17
C LEU A 390 -8.18 -4.17 1.80
N LEU A 391 -6.94 -4.53 1.49
CA LEU A 391 -6.60 -5.19 0.23
C LEU A 391 -7.36 -6.51 0.08
N ARG A 392 -7.39 -7.32 1.14
CA ARG A 392 -8.14 -8.58 1.17
C ARG A 392 -9.63 -8.38 0.89
N GLN A 393 -10.26 -7.38 1.52
CA GLN A 393 -11.68 -7.05 1.30
C GLN A 393 -11.92 -6.50 -0.11
N ALA A 394 -11.02 -5.65 -0.62
CA ALA A 394 -11.14 -5.07 -1.96
C ALA A 394 -11.06 -6.15 -3.06
N ILE A 395 -10.14 -7.10 -2.95
CA ILE A 395 -9.99 -8.20 -3.92
C ILE A 395 -11.19 -9.17 -3.87
N ASP A 396 -11.80 -9.36 -2.70
CA ASP A 396 -12.97 -10.22 -2.54
C ASP A 396 -14.31 -9.52 -2.86
N ASP A 397 -14.30 -8.20 -3.04
CA ASP A 397 -15.49 -7.44 -3.40
C ASP A 397 -16.06 -7.93 -4.75
N ARG A 398 -17.39 -8.08 -4.78
CA ARG A 398 -18.11 -8.60 -5.94
C ARG A 398 -17.86 -7.78 -7.21
N ARG A 399 -17.68 -6.46 -7.10
CA ARG A 399 -17.39 -5.57 -8.23
C ARG A 399 -15.98 -5.83 -8.77
N PHE A 400 -14.99 -5.99 -7.87
CA PHE A 400 -13.63 -6.35 -8.26
C PHE A 400 -13.62 -7.70 -8.96
N ARG A 401 -14.27 -8.73 -8.39
CA ARG A 401 -14.39 -10.06 -9.00
C ARG A 401 -15.04 -10.02 -10.39
N ALA A 402 -15.98 -9.11 -10.61
CA ALA A 402 -16.61 -8.89 -11.92
C ALA A 402 -15.77 -8.04 -12.89
N GLY A 403 -14.58 -7.55 -12.50
CA GLY A 403 -13.76 -6.62 -13.30
C GLY A 403 -14.37 -5.22 -13.43
N GLN A 404 -15.27 -4.84 -12.52
CA GLN A 404 -15.94 -3.54 -12.48
C GLN A 404 -15.17 -2.61 -11.53
N VAL A 405 -14.03 -2.13 -11.99
CA VAL A 405 -13.15 -1.24 -11.23
C VAL A 405 -13.16 0.17 -11.81
N SER A 406 -12.94 1.16 -10.97
CA SER A 406 -12.78 2.56 -11.38
C SER A 406 -11.90 3.29 -10.37
N THR A 407 -11.43 4.48 -10.70
CA THR A 407 -10.63 5.30 -9.79
C THR A 407 -11.36 5.70 -8.48
N LYS A 408 -12.68 5.47 -8.41
CA LYS A 408 -13.51 5.68 -7.22
C LYS A 408 -13.85 4.41 -6.45
N PHE A 409 -13.27 3.28 -6.80
CA PHE A 409 -13.62 1.98 -6.20
C PHE A 409 -13.57 1.99 -4.68
N LEU A 410 -12.50 2.53 -4.09
CA LEU A 410 -12.34 2.58 -2.63
C LEU A 410 -13.32 3.49 -1.91
N GLU A 411 -13.83 4.55 -2.56
CA GLU A 411 -14.86 5.42 -1.99
C GLU A 411 -16.20 4.68 -1.80
N LEU A 412 -16.39 3.63 -2.58
CA LEU A 412 -17.60 2.79 -2.57
C LEU A 412 -17.43 1.50 -1.78
N LEU A 413 -16.21 1.21 -1.29
CA LEU A 413 -15.93 0.01 -0.51
C LEU A 413 -16.31 0.26 0.96
N ASP A 414 -17.21 -0.57 1.47
CA ASP A 414 -17.57 -0.57 2.90
C ASP A 414 -16.49 -1.34 3.68
N TYR A 415 -15.41 -0.64 4.02
CA TYR A 415 -14.27 -1.25 4.71
C TYR A 415 -14.55 -1.43 6.20
N GLU A 416 -14.50 -2.66 6.67
CA GLU A 416 -14.63 -3.02 8.07
C GLU A 416 -13.27 -3.40 8.69
N ALA A 417 -12.75 -2.54 9.55
CA ALA A 417 -11.51 -2.79 10.28
C ALA A 417 -11.78 -3.70 11.51
N ASN A 418 -11.51 -5.00 11.41
CA ASN A 418 -11.69 -5.94 12.53
C ASN A 418 -10.56 -5.80 13.58
N GLU A 419 -10.54 -4.64 14.27
CA GLU A 419 -9.43 -4.19 15.09
C GLU A 419 -9.91 -3.50 16.36
N ILE A 420 -9.02 -3.45 17.36
CA ILE A 420 -9.13 -2.58 18.53
C ILE A 420 -7.94 -1.65 18.62
N GLU A 421 -8.15 -0.44 19.15
CA GLU A 421 -7.12 0.57 19.37
C GLU A 421 -6.99 0.88 20.86
N ILE A 422 -5.76 0.93 21.36
CA ILE A 422 -5.46 1.34 22.73
C ILE A 422 -5.44 2.88 22.81
N VAL A 423 -6.56 3.47 23.12
CA VAL A 423 -6.68 4.94 23.28
C VAL A 423 -5.92 5.41 24.53
N ARG A 424 -5.94 4.61 25.60
CA ARG A 424 -5.17 4.83 26.82
C ARG A 424 -4.86 3.47 27.45
N PRO A 425 -3.58 3.11 27.66
CA PRO A 425 -3.24 1.92 28.42
C PRO A 425 -3.49 2.12 29.91
N SER A 426 -3.55 1.03 30.68
CA SER A 426 -3.46 1.04 32.15
C SER A 426 -2.02 1.25 32.61
N LEU A 427 -1.75 1.05 33.92
CA LEU A 427 -0.38 1.03 34.45
C LEU A 427 0.48 0.02 33.69
N GLU A 428 -0.06 -1.16 33.41
CA GLU A 428 0.51 -2.18 32.54
C GLU A 428 -0.64 -2.92 31.85
N THR A 429 -0.77 -2.75 30.55
CA THR A 429 -1.72 -3.49 29.72
C THR A 429 -0.91 -4.42 28.81
N THR A 430 -1.11 -5.73 28.92
CA THR A 430 -0.40 -6.72 28.11
C THR A 430 -1.39 -7.65 27.40
N VAL A 431 -0.94 -8.20 26.28
CA VAL A 431 -1.64 -9.35 25.67
C VAL A 431 -1.21 -10.60 26.42
N GLN A 432 -2.17 -11.40 26.86
CA GLN A 432 -1.92 -12.68 27.50
C GLN A 432 -2.74 -13.80 26.84
N ALA A 433 -2.24 -15.03 26.95
CA ALA A 433 -2.90 -16.24 26.49
C ALA A 433 -2.59 -17.39 27.44
N PHE A 434 -3.64 -18.18 27.77
CA PHE A 434 -3.49 -19.37 28.61
C PHE A 434 -3.03 -20.59 27.75
N PRO A 435 -2.15 -21.48 28.25
CA PRO A 435 -1.53 -21.49 29.58
C PRO A 435 -0.19 -20.75 29.67
N GLY A 436 0.15 -19.93 28.67
CA GLY A 436 1.49 -19.37 28.49
C GLY A 436 2.44 -20.38 27.82
N ARG A 437 3.75 -20.13 27.90
CA ARG A 437 4.79 -20.96 27.29
C ARG A 437 5.11 -22.18 28.14
N GLN A 438 4.96 -23.36 27.59
CA GLN A 438 5.23 -24.59 28.31
C GLN A 438 6.55 -25.21 27.84
N GLY A 439 7.30 -25.79 28.77
CA GLY A 439 8.50 -26.57 28.45
C GLY A 439 9.82 -25.81 28.35
N TYR A 440 9.83 -24.49 28.62
CA TYR A 440 11.04 -23.65 28.46
C TYR A 440 11.64 -23.15 29.77
N TRP A 441 11.09 -23.59 30.91
CA TRP A 441 11.54 -23.17 32.24
C TRP A 441 13.00 -23.48 32.52
N GLU A 442 13.48 -24.66 32.10
CA GLU A 442 14.88 -25.06 32.26
C GLU A 442 15.83 -24.13 31.49
N GLY A 443 15.38 -23.58 30.37
CA GLY A 443 16.11 -22.58 29.59
C GLY A 443 16.00 -21.14 30.15
N GLY A 444 15.37 -20.94 31.31
CA GLY A 444 15.21 -19.63 31.94
C GLY A 444 14.06 -18.80 31.37
N VAL A 445 13.19 -19.37 30.53
CA VAL A 445 12.02 -18.68 30.02
C VAL A 445 10.78 -19.08 30.82
N PRO A 446 10.19 -18.15 31.61
CA PRO A 446 8.99 -18.44 32.39
C PRO A 446 7.77 -18.61 31.48
N PRO A 447 6.73 -19.32 31.92
CA PRO A 447 5.51 -19.52 31.15
C PRO A 447 4.84 -18.22 30.71
N SER A 448 4.89 -17.17 31.52
CA SER A 448 4.03 -16.00 31.36
C SER A 448 2.54 -16.42 31.38
N GLY A 449 1.70 -15.80 30.58
CA GLY A 449 0.27 -16.05 30.59
C GLY A 449 -0.45 -15.17 31.63
N PRO A 450 -1.79 -15.31 31.72
CA PRO A 450 -2.58 -14.51 32.66
C PRO A 450 -2.21 -14.83 34.09
N MET A 451 -2.10 -13.80 34.94
CA MET A 451 -1.77 -13.97 36.36
C MET A 451 -2.91 -14.67 37.14
N ASP A 452 -4.16 -14.39 36.77
CA ASP A 452 -5.37 -15.08 37.24
C ASP A 452 -5.93 -15.88 36.08
N ASP A 453 -5.45 -17.11 35.93
CA ASP A 453 -5.81 -18.00 34.86
C ASP A 453 -7.28 -18.44 34.89
N LEU A 454 -7.88 -18.53 36.08
CA LEU A 454 -9.29 -18.88 36.26
C LEU A 454 -10.20 -17.78 35.69
N SER A 455 -9.96 -16.53 36.05
CA SER A 455 -10.75 -15.40 35.53
C SER A 455 -10.59 -15.25 34.02
N PHE A 456 -9.37 -15.47 33.49
CA PHE A 456 -9.10 -15.40 32.07
C PHE A 456 -9.84 -16.50 31.29
N GLN A 457 -9.75 -17.75 31.77
CA GLN A 457 -10.46 -18.89 31.15
C GLN A 457 -11.98 -18.76 31.26
N LEU A 458 -12.50 -18.25 32.41
CA LEU A 458 -13.92 -17.97 32.57
C LEU A 458 -14.42 -17.02 31.46
N GLY A 459 -13.68 -15.94 31.18
CA GLY A 459 -14.04 -14.99 30.15
C GLY A 459 -14.04 -15.61 28.75
N ASN A 460 -13.03 -16.38 28.39
CA ASN A 460 -12.99 -17.09 27.11
C ASN A 460 -14.14 -18.11 27.00
N ASN A 461 -14.46 -18.83 28.06
CA ASN A 461 -15.56 -19.78 28.08
C ASN A 461 -16.93 -19.08 27.90
N LEU A 462 -17.14 -17.93 28.53
CA LEU A 462 -18.39 -17.15 28.38
C LEU A 462 -18.62 -16.66 26.94
N LEU A 463 -17.54 -16.37 26.21
CA LEU A 463 -17.58 -15.99 24.79
C LEU A 463 -17.60 -17.19 23.84
N GLY A 464 -17.41 -18.41 24.32
CA GLY A 464 -17.22 -19.60 23.47
C GLY A 464 -15.89 -19.63 22.73
N ASN A 465 -14.91 -18.87 23.18
CA ASN A 465 -13.55 -18.87 22.62
C ASN A 465 -12.79 -20.15 22.99
N PRO A 466 -11.78 -20.56 22.19
CA PRO A 466 -10.79 -21.54 22.63
C PRO A 466 -10.09 -21.07 23.93
N PRO A 467 -9.72 -21.98 24.84
CA PRO A 467 -9.10 -21.62 26.12
C PRO A 467 -7.80 -20.80 26.00
N ASN A 468 -7.08 -20.96 24.89
CA ASN A 468 -5.84 -20.25 24.58
C ASN A 468 -6.03 -18.95 23.78
N ALA A 469 -7.27 -18.56 23.48
CA ALA A 469 -7.54 -17.32 22.77
C ALA A 469 -6.93 -16.12 23.51
N ALA A 470 -6.16 -15.31 22.80
CA ALA A 470 -5.46 -14.16 23.40
C ALA A 470 -6.43 -13.05 23.78
N GLY A 471 -6.15 -12.39 24.90
CA GLY A 471 -6.92 -11.27 25.44
C GLY A 471 -6.02 -10.25 26.14
N LEU A 472 -6.62 -9.20 26.68
CA LEU A 472 -5.92 -8.15 27.40
C LEU A 472 -5.93 -8.39 28.91
N GLU A 473 -4.74 -8.39 29.53
CA GLU A 473 -4.57 -8.26 30.98
C GLU A 473 -4.31 -6.80 31.31
N ILE A 474 -5.09 -6.24 32.23
CA ILE A 474 -5.14 -4.83 32.61
C ILE A 474 -4.85 -4.70 34.10
N VAL A 475 -3.82 -3.92 34.47
CA VAL A 475 -3.33 -3.80 35.85
C VAL A 475 -3.76 -2.49 36.49
N LEU A 476 -4.47 -2.56 37.61
CA LEU A 476 -4.87 -1.50 38.56
C LEU A 476 -5.65 -0.32 37.97
N GLN A 477 -5.03 0.48 37.11
CA GLN A 477 -5.65 1.67 36.54
C GLN A 477 -6.35 1.35 35.24
N GLY A 478 -7.47 2.04 35.00
CA GLY A 478 -8.31 1.80 33.88
C GLY A 478 -7.69 2.10 32.52
N ALA A 479 -8.01 1.25 31.58
CA ALA A 479 -7.68 1.40 30.17
C ALA A 479 -8.85 2.00 29.38
N LYS A 480 -8.56 2.57 28.21
CA LYS A 480 -9.56 2.91 27.18
C LYS A 480 -9.24 2.17 25.89
N VAL A 481 -10.20 1.41 25.41
CA VAL A 481 -10.07 0.58 24.21
C VAL A 481 -11.18 0.96 23.24
N LYS A 482 -10.83 1.45 22.06
CA LYS A 482 -11.75 1.79 20.97
C LYS A 482 -11.92 0.56 20.07
N PHE A 483 -13.13 0.24 19.71
CA PHE A 483 -13.45 -0.85 18.80
C PHE A 483 -13.75 -0.27 17.42
N ARG A 484 -12.98 -0.68 16.42
CA ARG A 484 -13.16 -0.19 15.05
C ARG A 484 -14.33 -0.88 14.35
N ASN A 485 -14.66 -2.11 14.79
CA ASN A 485 -15.84 -2.85 14.36
C ASN A 485 -16.59 -3.42 15.57
N ALA A 486 -17.87 -3.75 15.40
CA ALA A 486 -18.70 -4.33 16.47
C ALA A 486 -18.09 -5.63 17.02
N ALA A 487 -18.21 -5.85 18.33
CA ALA A 487 -17.63 -6.99 19.01
C ALA A 487 -18.49 -7.43 20.21
N GLU A 488 -18.51 -8.74 20.48
CA GLU A 488 -18.92 -9.26 21.78
C GLU A 488 -17.70 -9.37 22.69
N CYS A 489 -17.86 -8.90 23.92
CA CYS A 489 -16.79 -8.82 24.90
C CYS A 489 -17.27 -9.29 26.27
N VAL A 490 -16.32 -9.64 27.13
CA VAL A 490 -16.56 -9.86 28.55
C VAL A 490 -15.42 -9.29 29.36
N LEU A 491 -15.74 -8.74 30.51
CA LEU A 491 -14.78 -8.25 31.50
C LEU A 491 -14.80 -9.17 32.72
N THR A 492 -13.64 -9.73 33.06
CA THR A 492 -13.49 -10.64 34.20
C THR A 492 -12.34 -10.20 35.14
N GLY A 493 -12.12 -10.90 36.25
CA GLY A 493 -11.04 -10.63 37.21
C GLY A 493 -11.39 -9.56 38.24
N ALA A 494 -10.51 -8.60 38.47
CA ALA A 494 -10.65 -7.59 39.51
C ALA A 494 -11.92 -6.72 39.37
N HIS A 495 -12.44 -6.27 40.51
CA HIS A 495 -13.62 -5.39 40.55
C HIS A 495 -13.26 -3.99 40.08
N CYS A 496 -13.71 -3.61 38.91
CA CYS A 496 -13.61 -2.27 38.35
C CYS A 496 -14.96 -1.82 37.80
N VAL A 497 -15.13 -0.52 37.61
CA VAL A 497 -16.29 0.02 36.88
C VAL A 497 -15.90 0.19 35.43
N ALA A 498 -16.72 -0.34 34.52
CA ALA A 498 -16.51 -0.18 33.08
C ALA A 498 -17.74 0.46 32.44
N ARG A 499 -17.52 1.25 31.37
CA ARG A 499 -18.54 2.03 30.68
C ARG A 499 -18.33 2.03 29.18
N LEU A 500 -19.46 1.97 28.46
CA LEU A 500 -19.57 2.31 27.05
C LEU A 500 -20.41 3.58 26.93
N GLY A 501 -19.77 4.72 26.73
CA GLY A 501 -20.41 6.02 26.94
C GLY A 501 -20.93 6.14 28.38
N ASP A 502 -22.25 6.33 28.53
CA ASP A 502 -22.92 6.39 29.84
C ASP A 502 -23.41 5.02 30.35
N ARG A 503 -23.40 3.99 29.51
CA ARG A 503 -23.87 2.64 29.85
C ARG A 503 -22.83 1.91 30.70
N LEU A 504 -23.25 1.45 31.88
CA LEU A 504 -22.42 0.58 32.71
C LEU A 504 -22.33 -0.81 32.10
N VAL A 505 -21.15 -1.39 32.18
CA VAL A 505 -20.87 -2.77 31.78
C VAL A 505 -20.78 -3.65 33.04
N GLU A 506 -21.51 -4.74 33.04
CA GLU A 506 -21.48 -5.71 34.15
C GLU A 506 -20.31 -6.69 33.92
N ARG A 507 -19.61 -7.01 35.00
CA ARG A 507 -18.55 -7.99 35.02
C ARG A 507 -19.12 -9.42 34.85
N GLU A 508 -18.37 -10.27 34.16
CA GLU A 508 -18.72 -11.69 33.92
C GLU A 508 -20.03 -11.87 33.12
N VAL A 509 -20.48 -10.82 32.46
CA VAL A 509 -21.61 -10.82 31.54
C VAL A 509 -21.11 -10.42 30.15
N VAL A 510 -21.52 -11.18 29.13
CA VAL A 510 -21.21 -10.84 27.73
C VAL A 510 -21.97 -9.58 27.34
N PHE A 511 -21.29 -8.63 26.77
CA PHE A 511 -21.84 -7.37 26.26
C PHE A 511 -21.35 -7.06 24.85
N THR A 512 -22.16 -6.35 24.10
CA THR A 512 -21.80 -5.90 22.75
C THR A 512 -21.26 -4.48 22.79
N VAL A 513 -20.19 -4.25 22.04
CA VAL A 513 -19.62 -2.94 21.73
C VAL A 513 -19.93 -2.66 20.26
N ALA A 514 -20.44 -1.48 19.95
CA ALA A 514 -20.68 -1.07 18.55
C ALA A 514 -19.40 -0.59 17.86
N ALA A 515 -19.41 -0.58 16.54
CA ALA A 515 -18.30 0.01 15.75
C ALA A 515 -18.09 1.48 16.16
N GLY A 516 -16.83 1.87 16.38
CA GLY A 516 -16.43 3.21 16.80
C GLY A 516 -16.58 3.49 18.30
N GLU A 517 -17.26 2.63 19.09
CA GLU A 517 -17.38 2.83 20.54
C GLU A 517 -16.05 2.62 21.28
N THR A 518 -15.94 3.30 22.42
CA THR A 518 -14.77 3.18 23.31
C THR A 518 -15.23 2.62 24.66
N LEU A 519 -14.69 1.46 25.01
CA LEU A 519 -14.80 0.90 26.35
C LEU A 519 -13.83 1.63 27.29
N SER A 520 -14.37 2.27 28.32
CA SER A 520 -13.58 2.87 29.41
C SER A 520 -13.65 1.98 30.64
N ILE A 521 -12.49 1.53 31.12
CA ILE A 521 -12.35 0.73 32.33
C ILE A 521 -11.73 1.64 33.38
N ASP A 522 -12.45 1.93 34.46
CA ASP A 522 -12.01 2.81 35.53
C ASP A 522 -11.02 2.10 36.47
N GLU A 523 -10.62 2.80 37.51
CA GLU A 523 -9.74 2.26 38.55
C GLU A 523 -10.33 1.01 39.21
N VAL A 524 -9.49 0.02 39.46
CA VAL A 524 -9.84 -1.20 40.19
C VAL A 524 -10.13 -0.86 41.65
N LYS A 525 -11.27 -1.32 42.16
CA LYS A 525 -11.72 -1.14 43.55
C LYS A 525 -11.30 -2.28 44.46
N GLN A 526 -11.22 -3.50 43.92
CA GLN A 526 -10.81 -4.71 44.65
C GLN A 526 -10.15 -5.68 43.69
N GLY A 527 -9.01 -6.24 44.09
CA GLY A 527 -8.16 -7.06 43.23
C GLY A 527 -7.08 -6.22 42.55
N VAL A 528 -6.40 -6.79 41.56
CA VAL A 528 -5.25 -6.15 40.90
C VAL A 528 -5.38 -6.20 39.38
N ARG A 529 -5.87 -7.30 38.81
CA ARG A 529 -5.89 -7.56 37.38
C ARG A 529 -7.30 -7.79 36.87
N SER A 530 -7.66 -7.08 35.82
CA SER A 530 -8.88 -7.29 35.03
C SER A 530 -8.51 -7.85 33.66
N TYR A 531 -9.40 -8.62 33.07
CA TYR A 531 -9.22 -9.21 31.76
C TYR A 531 -10.33 -8.76 30.82
N LEU A 532 -9.95 -8.18 29.69
CA LEU A 532 -10.86 -7.90 28.59
C LEU A 532 -10.68 -9.01 27.54
N LEU A 533 -11.67 -9.89 27.42
CA LEU A 533 -11.72 -10.93 26.42
C LEU A 533 -12.73 -10.50 25.32
N ILE A 534 -12.42 -10.85 24.08
CA ILE A 534 -13.18 -10.45 22.90
C ILE A 534 -13.53 -11.73 22.14
N SER A 535 -14.72 -11.81 21.58
CA SER A 535 -15.14 -12.96 20.77
C SER A 535 -14.16 -13.21 19.63
N GLY A 536 -13.66 -14.45 19.54
CA GLY A 536 -12.60 -14.89 18.64
C GLY A 536 -11.18 -14.70 19.18
N GLY A 537 -10.98 -13.83 20.16
CA GLY A 537 -9.65 -13.47 20.67
C GLY A 537 -8.92 -12.46 19.80
N LEU A 538 -7.68 -12.18 20.17
CA LEU A 538 -6.77 -11.30 19.43
C LEU A 538 -5.87 -12.13 18.51
N ASP A 539 -5.66 -11.66 17.29
CA ASP A 539 -4.72 -12.22 16.32
C ASP A 539 -3.30 -11.77 16.67
N ILE A 540 -2.60 -12.61 17.41
CA ILE A 540 -1.26 -12.34 17.93
C ILE A 540 -0.34 -13.49 17.55
N GLU A 541 0.85 -13.13 17.09
CA GLU A 541 1.89 -14.12 16.79
C GLU A 541 2.24 -14.96 18.02
N GLU A 542 2.25 -16.27 17.84
CA GLU A 542 2.78 -17.18 18.87
C GLU A 542 4.32 -17.22 18.80
N TYR A 543 4.95 -16.97 19.93
CA TYR A 543 6.39 -17.15 20.11
C TYR A 543 6.64 -18.23 21.15
N LEU A 544 7.39 -19.28 20.77
CA LEU A 544 7.58 -20.47 21.59
C LEU A 544 6.25 -21.11 22.02
N GLY A 545 5.29 -21.19 21.09
CA GLY A 545 3.98 -21.82 21.30
C GLY A 545 3.01 -21.04 22.20
N SER A 546 3.17 -19.71 22.34
CA SER A 546 2.24 -18.87 23.09
C SER A 546 2.23 -17.44 22.62
N ALA A 547 1.02 -16.83 22.57
CA ALA A 547 0.80 -15.41 22.35
C ALA A 547 1.03 -14.53 23.61
N ALA A 548 1.39 -15.11 24.76
CA ALA A 548 1.56 -14.35 26.00
C ALA A 548 2.80 -13.45 25.95
N THR A 549 2.67 -12.22 26.46
CA THR A 549 3.77 -11.25 26.59
C THR A 549 4.73 -11.64 27.73
N PHE A 550 6.03 -11.61 27.44
CA PHE A 550 7.07 -11.62 28.48
C PHE A 550 7.87 -10.31 28.41
N VAL A 551 7.46 -9.33 29.19
CA VAL A 551 7.99 -7.95 29.15
C VAL A 551 9.50 -7.90 29.45
N LEU A 552 9.99 -8.67 30.41
CA LEU A 552 11.42 -8.70 30.76
C LEU A 552 12.29 -9.29 29.65
N GLY A 553 11.78 -10.33 28.97
CA GLY A 553 12.46 -10.97 27.83
C GLY A 553 12.25 -10.22 26.52
N LYS A 554 11.33 -9.27 26.48
CA LYS A 554 10.97 -8.47 25.28
C LYS A 554 10.50 -9.33 24.10
N PHE A 555 9.66 -10.34 24.35
CA PHE A 555 9.08 -11.19 23.30
C PHE A 555 7.64 -11.63 23.64
N GLY A 556 6.94 -12.14 22.65
CA GLY A 556 5.53 -12.52 22.70
C GLY A 556 4.59 -11.31 22.79
N GLY A 557 3.29 -11.53 22.73
CA GLY A 557 2.30 -10.48 22.72
C GLY A 557 2.52 -9.46 21.61
N HIS A 558 2.17 -8.22 21.87
CA HIS A 558 2.41 -7.13 20.94
C HIS A 558 3.84 -6.57 21.13
N GLN A 559 4.75 -6.93 20.23
CA GLN A 559 6.16 -6.47 20.23
C GLN A 559 6.96 -6.76 21.54
N GLY A 560 6.59 -7.78 22.30
CA GLY A 560 7.28 -8.14 23.55
C GLY A 560 7.21 -7.10 24.67
N ARG A 561 6.21 -6.23 24.67
CA ARG A 561 6.09 -5.11 25.61
C ARG A 561 4.65 -4.88 26.07
N ALA A 562 4.51 -4.10 27.12
CA ALA A 562 3.23 -3.52 27.46
C ALA A 562 2.72 -2.61 26.31
N LEU A 563 1.40 -2.58 26.15
CA LEU A 563 0.71 -1.79 25.14
C LEU A 563 0.84 -0.29 25.45
N ARG A 564 0.87 0.51 24.38
CA ARG A 564 0.99 1.96 24.42
C ARG A 564 -0.23 2.60 23.76
N GLN A 565 -0.43 3.87 24.03
CA GLN A 565 -1.42 4.66 23.31
C GLN A 565 -1.15 4.63 21.79
N GLY A 566 -2.18 4.36 21.01
CA GLY A 566 -2.11 4.25 19.56
C GLY A 566 -1.77 2.85 19.04
N ASP A 567 -1.48 1.86 19.90
CA ASP A 567 -1.33 0.49 19.45
C ASP A 567 -2.67 -0.04 18.92
N VAL A 568 -2.60 -0.66 17.74
CA VAL A 568 -3.74 -1.30 17.07
C VAL A 568 -3.51 -2.82 17.06
N LEU A 569 -4.53 -3.57 17.49
CA LEU A 569 -4.49 -5.03 17.55
C LEU A 569 -5.62 -5.59 16.70
N ARG A 570 -5.32 -6.54 15.83
CA ARG A 570 -6.32 -7.25 15.06
C ARG A 570 -7.04 -8.27 15.93
N ARG A 571 -8.30 -8.51 15.59
CA ARG A 571 -9.09 -9.60 16.17
C ARG A 571 -9.11 -10.76 15.19
N THR A 572 -9.12 -11.98 15.71
CA THR A 572 -9.28 -13.18 14.87
C THR A 572 -10.66 -13.15 14.21
N GLN A 573 -10.72 -13.37 12.90
CA GLN A 573 -11.99 -13.52 12.20
C GLN A 573 -12.60 -14.87 12.58
N LEU A 574 -13.77 -14.85 13.19
CA LEU A 574 -14.55 -16.05 13.41
C LEU A 574 -15.24 -16.45 12.10
N ALA A 575 -14.75 -17.45 11.42
CA ALA A 575 -15.59 -18.23 10.54
C ALA A 575 -16.73 -18.78 11.41
N SER A 576 -17.98 -18.40 11.11
CA SER A 576 -19.24 -18.69 11.82
C SER A 576 -19.15 -19.83 12.85
N MET A 577 -18.80 -19.49 14.10
CA MET A 577 -18.78 -20.50 15.18
C MET A 577 -20.20 -20.76 15.69
N PRO A 578 -20.52 -22.00 16.08
CA PRO A 578 -21.80 -22.30 16.69
C PRO A 578 -21.93 -21.51 18.00
N LYS A 579 -23.10 -20.90 18.22
CA LYS A 579 -23.40 -20.16 19.45
C LYS A 579 -23.13 -21.04 20.67
N PRO A 580 -22.47 -20.50 21.72
CA PRO A 580 -22.23 -21.27 22.94
C PRO A 580 -23.55 -21.77 23.55
N VAL A 581 -23.55 -23.03 23.92
CA VAL A 581 -24.64 -23.58 24.73
C VAL A 581 -24.51 -23.00 26.15
N PRO A 582 -25.53 -22.34 26.71
CA PRO A 582 -25.44 -21.82 28.06
C PRO A 582 -25.21 -22.98 29.03
N THR A 583 -24.05 -23.06 29.65
CA THR A 583 -23.82 -23.94 30.79
C THR A 583 -24.34 -23.25 32.04
N GLU A 584 -25.45 -23.70 32.58
CA GLU A 584 -25.92 -23.37 33.91
C GLU A 584 -24.93 -23.88 34.97
N HIS A 585 -23.86 -23.15 35.23
CA HIS A 585 -23.05 -23.34 36.43
C HIS A 585 -22.28 -22.05 36.74
N SER A 586 -22.97 -21.03 37.24
CA SER A 586 -22.32 -19.98 38.00
C SER A 586 -21.95 -20.49 39.39
N ARG A 587 -20.76 -21.02 39.56
CA ARG A 587 -20.16 -21.13 40.91
C ARG A 587 -19.50 -19.79 41.21
N THR A 588 -20.20 -18.95 41.94
CA THR A 588 -19.59 -17.82 42.66
C THR A 588 -18.53 -18.37 43.60
N VAL A 589 -17.26 -18.19 43.23
CA VAL A 589 -16.16 -18.40 44.17
C VAL A 589 -16.16 -17.18 45.11
N ASP A 590 -16.55 -17.41 46.36
CA ASP A 590 -16.48 -16.37 47.39
C ASP A 590 -15.00 -16.08 47.72
N LEU A 591 -14.48 -14.98 47.19
CA LEU A 591 -13.11 -14.52 47.40
C LEU A 591 -12.92 -13.70 48.70
N THR A 592 -13.90 -13.72 49.61
CA THR A 592 -13.80 -12.97 50.90
C THR A 592 -12.95 -13.65 51.95
N SER A 593 -12.38 -14.84 51.67
CA SER A 593 -11.65 -15.65 52.63
C SER A 593 -10.23 -16.03 52.17
N ARG A 594 -9.45 -15.03 51.62
CA ARG A 594 -7.98 -15.16 51.60
C ARG A 594 -7.31 -13.78 51.65
#